data_8b0f645db126230a2deb06ac0a05d6f3
#
_entry.id   8b0f645db126230a2deb06ac0a05d6f3
#
_cell.length_a   1.000
_cell.length_b   1.000
_cell.length_c   1.000
_cell.angle_alpha   90.00
_cell.angle_beta   90.00
_cell.angle_gamma   90.00
#
_symmetry.space_group_name_H-M   'P 1'
#
loop_
_entity.id
_entity.type
_entity.pdbx_description
1 polymer ?
#
loop_
_entity_poly.entity_id
_entity_poly.type
_entity_poly.pdbx_seq_one_letter_code
_entity_poly.pdbx_strand_id
1 'polypeptide(L)'
;LHLNKKCQADISIEKLEEVQEEGEEVLVKTFLDMCPKEIGIKVKDGFAIKNLQYQQFPMVNDLLSSFEVFSENTLVAALAGDEESKLKLREHITEVPVDEPDYTPPENEFIVLDADSSQQWAINSALKGQNLVIEGPPGTGKSQTITNLISSFIAKGKSVLFVAEKRPAIDAVKKRIIKVGLEDCLLDLHSIKQIKSRPADPFVNELENLNSVPKVDDYINKNNLIKSRNILVSRSKAILKKVAPWNCSYLAVSYTHLR
;
A
#
# COMPACT_ATOMS: atom_id res chain seq x y z
N LEU A 1 -25.81 -1.54 16.66
CA LEU A 1 -24.38 -1.64 17.05
C LEU A 1 -23.81 -0.31 17.55
N HIS A 2 -24.07 0.83 16.91
CA HIS A 2 -23.52 2.13 17.33
C HIS A 2 -24.20 2.67 18.59
N LEU A 3 -25.51 2.48 18.72
CA LEU A 3 -26.30 2.82 19.91
C LEU A 3 -25.90 1.95 21.11
N ASN A 4 -25.68 0.64 20.91
CA ASN A 4 -25.21 -0.26 21.96
C ASN A 4 -23.87 0.19 22.57
N LYS A 5 -22.93 0.64 21.73
CA LYS A 5 -21.62 1.10 22.19
C LYS A 5 -21.62 2.47 22.89
N LYS A 6 -22.41 3.43 22.39
CA LYS A 6 -22.45 4.80 22.94
C LYS A 6 -23.38 4.96 24.13
N CYS A 7 -24.46 4.20 24.18
CA CYS A 7 -25.53 4.39 25.15
C CYS A 7 -25.68 3.23 26.13
N GLN A 8 -24.77 2.24 26.08
CA GLN A 8 -24.87 1.01 26.90
C GLN A 8 -26.26 0.33 26.80
N ALA A 9 -26.88 0.43 25.62
CA ALA A 9 -28.16 -0.19 25.35
C ALA A 9 -27.95 -1.62 24.87
N ASP A 10 -28.69 -2.57 25.38
CA ASP A 10 -28.67 -3.98 24.96
C ASP A 10 -29.75 -4.21 23.91
N ILE A 11 -29.52 -3.65 22.69
CA ILE A 11 -30.47 -3.77 21.58
C ILE A 11 -30.09 -5.03 20.78
N SER A 12 -30.95 -6.03 20.86
CA SER A 12 -30.84 -7.25 20.05
C SER A 12 -31.57 -7.05 18.71
N ILE A 13 -30.81 -7.20 17.62
CA ILE A 13 -31.35 -7.11 16.25
C ILE A 13 -32.27 -8.28 15.98
N GLU A 14 -31.95 -9.49 16.44
CA GLU A 14 -32.75 -10.70 16.25
C GLU A 14 -34.18 -10.54 16.79
N LYS A 15 -34.33 -9.95 17.99
CA LYS A 15 -35.64 -9.66 18.56
C LYS A 15 -36.43 -8.60 17.79
N LEU A 16 -35.77 -7.66 17.15
CA LEU A 16 -36.44 -6.65 16.32
C LEU A 16 -36.86 -7.25 14.97
N GLU A 17 -36.09 -8.17 14.42
CA GLU A 17 -36.45 -8.90 13.19
C GLU A 17 -37.65 -9.83 13.42
N GLU A 18 -37.74 -10.53 14.56
CA GLU A 18 -38.87 -11.39 14.92
C GLU A 18 -40.19 -10.60 15.02
N VAL A 19 -40.13 -9.37 15.48
CA VAL A 19 -41.29 -8.51 15.72
C VAL A 19 -41.63 -7.63 14.51
N GLN A 20 -40.76 -7.59 13.50
CA GLN A 20 -40.93 -6.75 12.31
C GLN A 20 -42.24 -7.08 11.54
N GLU A 21 -42.67 -8.34 11.54
CA GLU A 21 -43.90 -8.79 10.87
C GLU A 21 -45.17 -8.45 11.66
N GLU A 22 -45.08 -8.11 12.97
CA GLU A 22 -46.21 -7.83 13.84
C GLU A 22 -46.75 -6.38 13.71
N GLY A 23 -46.02 -5.50 13.03
CA GLY A 23 -46.37 -4.13 12.74
C GLY A 23 -45.50 -3.06 13.41
N GLU A 24 -45.58 -1.82 12.86
CA GLU A 24 -44.70 -0.71 13.27
C GLU A 24 -44.83 -0.31 14.75
N GLU A 25 -46.05 -0.36 15.29
CA GLU A 25 -46.30 0.02 16.70
C GLU A 25 -45.63 -0.94 17.68
N VAL A 26 -45.67 -2.23 17.38
CA VAL A 26 -45.06 -3.28 18.21
C VAL A 26 -43.53 -3.19 18.12
N LEU A 27 -43.02 -2.98 16.94
CA LEU A 27 -41.57 -2.80 16.70
C LEU A 27 -41.00 -1.58 17.44
N VAL A 28 -41.70 -0.44 17.37
CA VAL A 28 -41.31 0.79 18.08
C VAL A 28 -41.36 0.59 19.60
N LYS A 29 -42.41 -0.08 20.10
CA LYS A 29 -42.54 -0.37 21.53
C LYS A 29 -41.43 -1.30 22.03
N THR A 30 -41.16 -2.38 21.30
CA THR A 30 -40.06 -3.33 21.61
C THR A 30 -38.70 -2.64 21.58
N PHE A 31 -38.46 -1.76 20.61
CA PHE A 31 -37.25 -0.96 20.54
C PHE A 31 -37.09 -0.02 21.74
N LEU A 32 -38.16 0.69 22.13
CA LEU A 32 -38.13 1.59 23.28
C LEU A 32 -37.92 0.85 24.61
N ASP A 33 -38.46 -0.36 24.77
CA ASP A 33 -38.29 -1.19 25.95
C ASP A 33 -36.85 -1.73 26.11
N MET A 34 -36.12 -1.86 24.99
CA MET A 34 -34.71 -2.23 25.00
C MET A 34 -33.79 -1.05 25.26
N CYS A 35 -34.27 0.19 25.16
CA CYS A 35 -33.48 1.38 25.40
C CYS A 35 -33.48 1.77 26.89
N PRO A 36 -32.31 2.11 27.49
CA PRO A 36 -32.23 2.64 28.85
C PRO A 36 -33.09 3.91 28.97
N LYS A 37 -33.93 3.96 30.00
CA LYS A 37 -34.86 5.10 30.24
C LYS A 37 -34.14 6.44 30.44
N GLU A 38 -32.88 6.40 30.84
CA GLU A 38 -31.99 7.55 31.06
C GLU A 38 -31.63 8.30 29.77
N ILE A 39 -31.75 7.64 28.60
CA ILE A 39 -31.39 8.25 27.31
C ILE A 39 -32.47 9.20 26.80
N GLY A 40 -33.69 9.13 27.32
CA GLY A 40 -34.77 10.05 26.96
C GLY A 40 -35.20 10.00 25.49
N ILE A 41 -35.14 8.84 24.85
CA ILE A 41 -35.59 8.63 23.46
C ILE A 41 -37.09 8.92 23.38
N LYS A 42 -37.48 9.84 22.49
CA LYS A 42 -38.88 10.15 22.20
C LYS A 42 -39.17 9.81 20.76
N VAL A 43 -40.15 8.97 20.54
CA VAL A 43 -40.71 8.71 19.23
C VAL A 43 -41.82 9.75 18.97
N LYS A 44 -41.76 10.39 17.80
CA LYS A 44 -42.78 11.34 17.33
C LYS A 44 -43.41 10.78 16.09
N ASP A 45 -44.74 10.84 16.02
CA ASP A 45 -45.45 10.54 14.81
C ASP A 45 -45.11 11.57 13.73
N GLY A 46 -44.70 11.08 12.58
CA GLY A 46 -44.37 11.92 11.44
C GLY A 46 -43.44 11.24 10.45
N PHE A 47 -43.55 11.66 9.21
CA PHE A 47 -42.64 11.21 8.13
C PHE A 47 -41.47 12.20 8.02
N ALA A 48 -40.26 11.69 8.12
CA ALA A 48 -39.06 12.48 7.84
C ALA A 48 -38.29 11.79 6.72
N ILE A 49 -38.19 12.44 5.56
CA ILE A 49 -37.31 12.03 4.49
C ILE A 49 -35.94 12.62 4.78
N LYS A 50 -34.99 11.80 5.21
CA LYS A 50 -33.60 12.19 5.39
C LYS A 50 -32.70 11.35 4.47
N ASN A 51 -31.82 12.01 3.74
CA ASN A 51 -30.75 11.33 3.03
C ASN A 51 -29.68 10.93 4.05
N LEU A 52 -29.84 9.75 4.66
CA LEU A 52 -28.89 9.17 5.59
C LEU A 52 -27.81 8.47 4.76
N GLN A 53 -26.80 9.23 4.32
CA GLN A 53 -25.60 8.65 3.73
C GLN A 53 -24.74 8.07 4.85
N TYR A 54 -24.90 6.79 5.11
CA TYR A 54 -23.90 6.02 5.84
C TYR A 54 -22.68 5.87 4.93
N GLN A 55 -21.64 6.63 5.20
CA GLN A 55 -20.41 6.60 4.38
C GLN A 55 -19.77 5.20 4.33
N GLN A 56 -20.03 4.36 5.32
CA GLN A 56 -19.49 3.00 5.41
C GLN A 56 -20.40 1.93 4.79
N PHE A 57 -21.66 2.23 4.52
CA PHE A 57 -22.62 1.24 4.01
C PHE A 57 -22.24 0.67 2.62
N PRO A 58 -21.80 1.48 1.65
CA PRO A 58 -21.32 0.95 0.37
C PRO A 58 -20.15 -0.01 0.55
N MET A 59 -19.25 0.30 1.49
CA MET A 59 -18.08 -0.52 1.79
C MET A 59 -18.46 -1.87 2.42
N VAL A 60 -19.44 -1.87 3.32
CA VAL A 60 -19.97 -3.11 3.93
C VAL A 60 -20.64 -3.98 2.88
N ASN A 61 -21.48 -3.40 2.02
CA ASN A 61 -22.13 -4.14 0.93
C ASN A 61 -21.13 -4.72 -0.07
N ASP A 62 -20.09 -3.96 -0.42
CA ASP A 62 -19.02 -4.41 -1.30
C ASP A 62 -18.27 -5.60 -0.70
N LEU A 63 -17.93 -5.51 0.59
CA LEU A 63 -17.29 -6.62 1.32
C LEU A 63 -18.16 -7.87 1.39
N LEU A 64 -19.47 -7.70 1.62
CA LEU A 64 -20.41 -8.84 1.67
C LEU A 64 -20.58 -9.48 0.29
N SER A 65 -20.72 -8.69 -0.76
CA SER A 65 -20.87 -9.20 -2.13
C SER A 65 -19.58 -9.84 -2.69
N SER A 66 -18.42 -9.45 -2.19
CA SER A 66 -17.11 -9.94 -2.63
C SER A 66 -16.51 -10.98 -1.67
N PHE A 67 -17.29 -11.48 -0.71
CA PHE A 67 -16.79 -12.37 0.35
C PHE A 67 -16.12 -13.64 -0.21
N GLU A 68 -16.70 -14.26 -1.24
CA GLU A 68 -16.12 -15.45 -1.89
C GLU A 68 -14.74 -15.16 -2.48
N VAL A 69 -14.60 -14.02 -3.18
CA VAL A 69 -13.32 -13.59 -3.78
C VAL A 69 -12.25 -13.35 -2.71
N PHE A 70 -12.64 -12.75 -1.58
CA PHE A 70 -11.70 -12.52 -0.47
C PHE A 70 -11.30 -13.82 0.22
N SER A 71 -12.23 -14.77 0.39
CA SER A 71 -11.95 -16.06 1.04
C SER A 71 -11.00 -16.95 0.23
N GLU A 72 -11.03 -16.84 -1.09
CA GLU A 72 -10.12 -17.57 -1.99
C GLU A 72 -8.71 -16.95 -2.06
N ASN A 73 -8.55 -15.70 -1.62
CA ASN A 73 -7.25 -15.03 -1.66
C ASN A 73 -6.35 -15.53 -0.52
N THR A 74 -5.27 -16.23 -0.87
CA THR A 74 -4.34 -16.84 0.08
C THR A 74 -3.75 -15.85 1.09
N LEU A 75 -3.46 -14.60 0.66
CA LEU A 75 -2.92 -13.57 1.57
C LEU A 75 -3.98 -13.11 2.57
N VAL A 76 -5.22 -12.90 2.12
CA VAL A 76 -6.33 -12.50 3.00
C VAL A 76 -6.66 -13.59 3.98
N ALA A 77 -6.73 -14.85 3.53
CA ALA A 77 -6.97 -16.01 4.39
C ALA A 77 -5.87 -16.18 5.46
N ALA A 78 -4.61 -16.02 5.07
CA ALA A 78 -3.48 -16.08 6.00
C ALA A 78 -3.53 -14.96 7.06
N LEU A 79 -3.89 -13.73 6.67
CA LEU A 79 -4.09 -12.60 7.59
C LEU A 79 -5.30 -12.82 8.51
N ALA A 80 -6.33 -13.51 8.05
CA ALA A 80 -7.47 -13.94 8.86
C ALA A 80 -7.17 -15.07 9.83
N GLY A 81 -5.99 -15.70 9.72
CA GLY A 81 -5.53 -16.73 10.67
C GLY A 81 -5.49 -18.15 10.12
N ASP A 82 -5.81 -18.36 8.84
CA ASP A 82 -5.76 -19.69 8.22
C ASP A 82 -4.32 -20.22 8.14
N GLU A 83 -4.04 -21.33 8.82
CA GLU A 83 -2.69 -21.89 8.92
C GLU A 83 -2.21 -22.52 7.61
N GLU A 84 -3.11 -23.11 6.82
CA GLU A 84 -2.76 -23.69 5.53
C GLU A 84 -2.29 -22.60 4.55
N SER A 85 -3.01 -21.49 4.50
CA SER A 85 -2.64 -20.32 3.69
C SER A 85 -1.34 -19.67 4.13
N LYS A 86 -1.05 -19.65 5.45
CA LYS A 86 0.24 -19.18 5.98
C LYS A 86 1.39 -20.07 5.52
N LEU A 87 1.20 -21.39 5.51
CA LEU A 87 2.21 -22.33 5.03
C LEU A 87 2.46 -22.14 3.52
N LYS A 88 1.40 -22.06 2.72
CA LYS A 88 1.48 -21.81 1.28
C LYS A 88 2.26 -20.53 0.97
N LEU A 89 2.00 -19.44 1.70
CA LEU A 89 2.75 -18.19 1.51
C LEU A 89 4.23 -18.32 1.84
N ARG A 90 4.59 -19.08 2.88
CA ARG A 90 5.99 -19.33 3.26
C ARG A 90 6.74 -20.14 2.21
N GLU A 91 6.11 -21.14 1.61
CA GLU A 91 6.69 -21.97 0.57
C GLU A 91 6.97 -21.20 -0.74
N HIS A 92 6.21 -20.14 -1.01
CA HIS A 92 6.37 -19.29 -2.20
C HIS A 92 7.31 -18.11 -2.01
N ILE A 93 8.02 -18.00 -0.86
CA ILE A 93 9.00 -16.94 -0.66
C ILE A 93 10.22 -17.25 -1.53
N THR A 94 10.43 -16.43 -2.55
CA THR A 94 11.68 -16.45 -3.32
C THR A 94 12.72 -15.64 -2.56
N GLU A 95 13.71 -16.29 -1.99
CA GLU A 95 14.81 -15.57 -1.33
C GLU A 95 15.55 -14.68 -2.33
N VAL A 96 15.67 -13.41 -1.99
CA VAL A 96 16.44 -12.42 -2.74
C VAL A 96 17.76 -12.23 -2.01
N PRO A 97 18.92 -12.53 -2.62
CA PRO A 97 20.20 -12.32 -1.99
C PRO A 97 20.41 -10.85 -1.58
N VAL A 98 21.03 -10.61 -0.44
CA VAL A 98 21.28 -9.26 0.09
C VAL A 98 22.16 -8.43 -0.85
N ASP A 99 23.06 -9.07 -1.57
CA ASP A 99 23.98 -8.47 -2.54
C ASP A 99 23.39 -8.38 -3.97
N GLU A 100 22.14 -8.82 -4.19
CA GLU A 100 21.50 -8.75 -5.50
C GLU A 100 21.50 -7.34 -6.12
N PRO A 101 21.30 -6.24 -5.35
CA PRO A 101 21.37 -4.91 -5.93
C PRO A 101 22.66 -4.59 -6.68
N ASP A 102 23.78 -5.20 -6.28
CA ASP A 102 25.08 -5.03 -6.94
C ASP A 102 25.13 -5.68 -8.33
N TYR A 103 24.27 -6.66 -8.57
CA TYR A 103 24.24 -7.47 -9.81
C TYR A 103 23.01 -7.24 -10.66
N THR A 104 22.06 -6.42 -10.22
CA THR A 104 20.84 -6.12 -11.00
C THR A 104 21.24 -5.41 -12.30
N PRO A 105 20.86 -5.94 -13.47
CA PRO A 105 21.15 -5.28 -14.74
C PRO A 105 20.45 -3.91 -14.82
N PRO A 106 21.10 -2.87 -15.34
CA PRO A 106 20.51 -1.52 -15.44
C PRO A 106 19.18 -1.45 -16.19
N GLU A 107 18.95 -2.35 -17.13
CA GLU A 107 17.69 -2.47 -17.88
C GLU A 107 16.52 -2.95 -17.03
N ASN A 108 16.79 -3.52 -15.87
CA ASN A 108 15.80 -3.99 -14.89
C ASN A 108 15.69 -3.05 -13.67
N GLU A 109 16.44 -1.97 -13.65
CA GLU A 109 16.54 -1.03 -12.54
C GLU A 109 15.90 0.31 -12.90
N PHE A 110 14.77 0.61 -12.29
CA PHE A 110 13.95 1.81 -12.56
C PHE A 110 13.84 2.69 -11.33
N ILE A 111 15.00 3.02 -10.73
CA ILE A 111 15.09 3.87 -9.54
C ILE A 111 15.17 5.32 -10.00
N VAL A 112 14.22 6.15 -9.53
CA VAL A 112 14.10 7.58 -9.89
C VAL A 112 14.59 8.52 -8.80
N LEU A 113 14.79 8.02 -7.59
CA LEU A 113 15.37 8.73 -6.44
C LEU A 113 16.49 7.88 -5.85
N ASP A 114 17.47 8.53 -5.20
CA ASP A 114 18.53 7.80 -4.51
C ASP A 114 17.96 6.74 -3.56
N ALA A 115 18.59 5.59 -3.49
CA ALA A 115 18.20 4.48 -2.63
C ALA A 115 19.46 3.85 -2.03
N ASP A 116 19.38 3.49 -0.74
CA ASP A 116 20.41 2.67 -0.12
C ASP A 116 20.20 1.18 -0.46
N SER A 117 21.17 0.34 -0.11
CA SER A 117 21.14 -1.09 -0.43
C SER A 117 19.93 -1.81 0.16
N SER A 118 19.48 -1.42 1.36
CA SER A 118 18.32 -2.02 2.03
C SER A 118 17.03 -1.65 1.31
N GLN A 119 16.90 -0.39 0.90
CA GLN A 119 15.76 0.10 0.14
C GLN A 119 15.70 -0.57 -1.23
N GLN A 120 16.81 -0.68 -1.90
CA GLN A 120 16.91 -1.32 -3.22
C GLN A 120 16.60 -2.82 -3.13
N TRP A 121 17.10 -3.50 -2.10
CA TRP A 121 16.76 -4.90 -1.83
C TRP A 121 15.25 -5.08 -1.62
N ALA A 122 14.59 -4.21 -0.85
CA ALA A 122 13.15 -4.24 -0.64
C ALA A 122 12.37 -4.02 -1.95
N ILE A 123 12.82 -3.08 -2.80
CA ILE A 123 12.22 -2.83 -4.11
C ILE A 123 12.35 -4.08 -4.99
N ASN A 124 13.54 -4.67 -5.08
CA ASN A 124 13.79 -5.87 -5.88
C ASN A 124 12.96 -7.06 -5.40
N SER A 125 12.83 -7.23 -4.08
CA SER A 125 11.99 -8.28 -3.49
C SER A 125 10.52 -8.13 -3.86
N ALA A 126 9.99 -6.90 -3.77
CA ALA A 126 8.61 -6.61 -4.20
C ALA A 126 8.40 -6.85 -5.71
N LEU A 127 9.38 -6.47 -6.55
CA LEU A 127 9.33 -6.68 -7.99
C LEU A 127 9.35 -8.17 -8.39
N LYS A 128 9.86 -9.03 -7.51
CA LYS A 128 9.79 -10.50 -7.64
C LYS A 128 8.46 -11.08 -7.14
N GLY A 129 7.53 -10.24 -6.70
CA GLY A 129 6.19 -10.66 -6.27
C GLY A 129 6.11 -11.02 -4.79
N GLN A 130 7.09 -10.65 -3.97
CA GLN A 130 7.03 -10.90 -2.53
C GLN A 130 6.08 -9.90 -1.83
N ASN A 131 5.32 -10.41 -0.88
CA ASN A 131 4.57 -9.60 0.07
C ASN A 131 5.54 -9.14 1.18
N LEU A 132 5.66 -7.84 1.37
CA LEU A 132 6.67 -7.25 2.26
C LEU A 132 6.03 -6.32 3.28
N VAL A 133 6.62 -6.28 4.48
CA VAL A 133 6.41 -5.22 5.46
C VAL A 133 7.72 -4.42 5.55
N ILE A 134 7.65 -3.13 5.22
CA ILE A 134 8.82 -2.23 5.27
C ILE A 134 8.68 -1.33 6.49
N GLU A 135 9.48 -1.60 7.51
CA GLU A 135 9.54 -0.80 8.71
C GLU A 135 10.72 0.17 8.66
N GLY A 136 10.53 1.34 9.24
CA GLY A 136 11.61 2.32 9.35
C GLY A 136 11.21 3.51 10.21
N PRO A 137 12.11 4.05 11.05
CA PRO A 137 11.90 5.27 11.81
C PRO A 137 11.62 6.48 10.91
N PRO A 138 11.13 7.60 11.46
CA PRO A 138 11.07 8.86 10.72
C PRO A 138 12.45 9.24 10.17
N GLY A 139 12.49 9.72 8.92
CA GLY A 139 13.74 10.16 8.29
C GLY A 139 14.51 9.08 7.52
N THR A 140 14.14 7.80 7.58
CA THR A 140 14.81 6.69 6.86
C THR A 140 14.45 6.57 5.39
N GLY A 141 13.82 7.55 4.79
CA GLY A 141 13.52 7.53 3.35
C GLY A 141 12.31 6.67 2.94
N LYS A 142 11.39 6.30 3.86
CA LYS A 142 10.21 5.49 3.50
C LYS A 142 9.43 6.00 2.29
N SER A 143 9.14 7.30 2.24
CA SER A 143 8.43 7.90 1.10
C SER A 143 9.24 7.88 -0.19
N GLN A 144 10.56 7.87 -0.09
CA GLN A 144 11.50 7.73 -1.20
C GLN A 144 11.47 6.30 -1.74
N THR A 145 11.53 5.31 -0.84
CA THR A 145 11.37 3.89 -1.18
C THR A 145 10.02 3.62 -1.85
N ILE A 146 8.92 4.19 -1.33
CA ILE A 146 7.58 4.06 -1.92
C ILE A 146 7.55 4.67 -3.33
N THR A 147 8.15 5.85 -3.53
CA THR A 147 8.21 6.48 -4.85
C THR A 147 8.99 5.62 -5.85
N ASN A 148 10.16 5.10 -5.46
CA ASN A 148 10.95 4.20 -6.30
C ASN A 148 10.22 2.90 -6.61
N LEU A 149 9.49 2.34 -5.63
CA LEU A 149 8.70 1.13 -5.81
C LEU A 149 7.58 1.35 -6.83
N ILE A 150 6.83 2.45 -6.70
CA ILE A 150 5.77 2.83 -7.64
C ILE A 150 6.36 3.01 -9.04
N SER A 151 7.44 3.78 -9.19
CA SER A 151 8.09 4.02 -10.48
C SER A 151 8.57 2.73 -11.14
N SER A 152 9.16 1.82 -10.35
CA SER A 152 9.64 0.53 -10.83
C SER A 152 8.50 -0.38 -11.30
N PHE A 153 7.36 -0.37 -10.62
CA PHE A 153 6.17 -1.13 -11.07
C PHE A 153 5.56 -0.53 -12.34
N ILE A 154 5.46 0.81 -12.43
CA ILE A 154 4.99 1.51 -13.63
C ILE A 154 5.88 1.17 -14.83
N ALA A 155 7.21 1.22 -14.67
CA ALA A 155 8.15 0.87 -15.72
C ALA A 155 8.02 -0.59 -16.21
N LYS A 156 7.52 -1.49 -15.34
CA LYS A 156 7.18 -2.88 -15.69
C LYS A 156 5.73 -3.05 -16.21
N GLY A 157 5.03 -1.96 -16.50
CA GLY A 157 3.65 -1.98 -17.02
C GLY A 157 2.62 -2.46 -15.99
N LYS A 158 2.90 -2.33 -14.69
CA LYS A 158 2.00 -2.69 -13.60
C LYS A 158 1.22 -1.47 -13.10
N SER A 159 -0.04 -1.67 -12.76
CA SER A 159 -0.82 -0.68 -12.01
C SER A 159 -0.55 -0.80 -10.52
N VAL A 160 -0.48 0.35 -9.82
CA VAL A 160 -0.19 0.42 -8.39
C VAL A 160 -1.29 1.19 -7.69
N LEU A 161 -1.89 0.60 -6.66
CA LEU A 161 -2.81 1.30 -5.76
C LEU A 161 -2.05 1.69 -4.49
N PHE A 162 -1.92 3.00 -4.26
CA PHE A 162 -1.35 3.54 -3.02
C PHE A 162 -2.45 4.01 -2.07
N VAL A 163 -2.52 3.41 -0.90
CA VAL A 163 -3.52 3.72 0.14
C VAL A 163 -2.81 4.22 1.39
N ALA A 164 -3.32 5.30 1.98
CA ALA A 164 -2.83 5.82 3.25
C ALA A 164 -3.99 6.33 4.11
N GLU A 165 -3.84 6.23 5.42
CA GLU A 165 -4.84 6.70 6.40
C GLU A 165 -5.06 8.21 6.30
N LYS A 166 -3.98 8.98 6.09
CA LYS A 166 -4.01 10.44 6.13
C LYS A 166 -3.59 11.06 4.80
N ARG A 167 -4.31 12.07 4.36
CA ARG A 167 -4.02 12.83 3.14
C ARG A 167 -2.57 13.34 3.01
N PRO A 168 -1.92 13.88 4.06
CA PRO A 168 -0.54 14.34 3.95
C PRO A 168 0.46 13.27 3.51
N ALA A 169 0.21 11.99 3.83
CA ALA A 169 1.06 10.88 3.37
C ALA A 169 0.94 10.67 1.86
N ILE A 170 -0.28 10.77 1.32
CA ILE A 170 -0.54 10.71 -0.12
C ILE A 170 0.15 11.89 -0.82
N ASP A 171 -0.03 13.10 -0.30
CA ASP A 171 0.53 14.32 -0.89
C ASP A 171 2.08 14.31 -0.87
N ALA A 172 2.70 13.71 0.14
CA ALA A 172 4.15 13.57 0.21
C ALA A 172 4.72 12.66 -0.91
N VAL A 173 4.05 11.56 -1.20
CA VAL A 173 4.43 10.65 -2.29
C VAL A 173 4.10 11.29 -3.65
N LYS A 174 2.90 11.86 -3.80
CA LYS A 174 2.47 12.59 -5.01
C LYS A 174 3.47 13.68 -5.41
N LYS A 175 3.89 14.53 -4.48
CA LYS A 175 4.89 15.58 -4.74
C LYS A 175 6.21 15.03 -5.27
N ARG A 176 6.66 13.86 -4.78
CA ARG A 176 7.89 13.22 -5.26
C ARG A 176 7.73 12.66 -6.67
N ILE A 177 6.60 12.02 -6.96
CA ILE A 177 6.27 11.49 -8.29
C ILE A 177 6.22 12.62 -9.32
N ILE A 178 5.58 13.75 -9.00
CA ILE A 178 5.55 14.96 -9.86
C ILE A 178 6.96 15.50 -10.07
N LYS A 179 7.78 15.57 -9.00
CA LYS A 179 9.16 16.10 -9.10
C LYS A 179 10.05 15.29 -10.04
N VAL A 180 9.78 14.00 -10.21
CA VAL A 180 10.53 13.13 -11.14
C VAL A 180 9.89 13.03 -12.52
N GLY A 181 8.83 13.83 -12.81
CA GLY A 181 8.20 13.91 -14.12
C GLY A 181 7.29 12.73 -14.47
N LEU A 182 6.70 12.10 -13.45
CA LEU A 182 5.77 10.96 -13.62
C LEU A 182 4.33 11.34 -13.26
N GLU A 183 3.96 12.62 -13.36
CA GLU A 183 2.62 13.12 -13.05
C GLU A 183 1.54 12.51 -13.94
N ASP A 184 1.83 12.27 -15.21
CA ASP A 184 0.89 11.69 -16.19
C ASP A 184 0.53 10.24 -15.88
N CYS A 185 1.34 9.57 -15.04
CA CYS A 185 1.08 8.20 -14.58
C CYS A 185 0.27 8.14 -13.27
N LEU A 186 -0.21 9.30 -12.74
CA LEU A 186 -0.79 9.39 -11.42
C LEU A 186 -2.26 9.82 -11.44
N LEU A 187 -3.14 8.97 -10.93
CA LEU A 187 -4.56 9.27 -10.74
C LEU A 187 -4.87 9.50 -9.26
N ASP A 188 -5.25 10.73 -8.89
CA ASP A 188 -5.65 11.08 -7.53
C ASP A 188 -7.17 10.90 -7.34
N LEU A 189 -7.57 9.75 -6.80
CA LEU A 189 -8.97 9.39 -6.60
C LEU A 189 -9.72 10.30 -5.61
N HIS A 190 -9.03 10.99 -4.69
CA HIS A 190 -9.66 11.95 -3.80
C HIS A 190 -10.09 13.24 -4.52
N SER A 191 -9.36 13.63 -5.56
CA SER A 191 -9.68 14.82 -6.35
C SER A 191 -10.84 14.58 -7.31
N ILE A 192 -11.13 13.35 -7.71
CA ILE A 192 -12.24 12.99 -8.60
C ILE A 192 -13.60 13.36 -8.00
N LYS A 193 -13.76 13.37 -6.68
CA LYS A 193 -15.00 13.83 -6.02
C LYS A 193 -15.32 15.30 -6.31
N GLN A 194 -14.35 16.11 -6.69
CA GLN A 194 -14.52 17.52 -7.07
C GLN A 194 -14.81 17.70 -8.56
N ILE A 195 -14.50 16.68 -9.39
CA ILE A 195 -14.71 16.73 -10.86
C ILE A 195 -16.06 16.03 -11.19
N LYS A 196 -17.14 16.47 -10.54
CA LYS A 196 -18.48 15.93 -10.82
C LYS A 196 -19.04 16.26 -12.22
N SER A 197 -18.38 17.08 -13.01
CA SER A 197 -18.91 17.60 -14.28
C SER A 197 -18.36 16.93 -15.54
N ARG A 198 -17.18 16.29 -15.53
CA ARG A 198 -16.61 15.59 -16.71
C ARG A 198 -15.60 14.51 -16.33
N PRO A 199 -16.04 13.24 -16.14
CA PRO A 199 -15.11 12.16 -15.76
C PRO A 199 -14.20 11.67 -16.90
N ALA A 200 -14.45 12.07 -18.15
CA ALA A 200 -13.70 11.57 -19.31
C ALA A 200 -12.48 12.45 -19.70
N ASP A 201 -12.51 13.75 -19.44
CA ASP A 201 -11.48 14.69 -19.90
C ASP A 201 -10.04 14.39 -19.36
N PRO A 202 -9.84 13.96 -18.10
CA PRO A 202 -8.50 13.61 -17.62
C PRO A 202 -7.88 12.43 -18.37
N PHE A 203 -8.68 11.42 -18.69
CA PHE A 203 -8.20 10.22 -19.37
C PHE A 203 -7.85 10.46 -20.85
N VAL A 204 -8.60 11.34 -21.52
CA VAL A 204 -8.35 11.69 -22.93
C VAL A 204 -7.03 12.46 -23.06
N ASN A 205 -6.79 13.44 -22.19
CA ASN A 205 -5.55 14.21 -22.18
C ASN A 205 -4.31 13.32 -21.85
N GLU A 206 -4.47 12.35 -20.94
CA GLU A 206 -3.40 11.41 -20.61
C GLU A 206 -3.07 10.48 -21.77
N LEU A 207 -4.06 10.01 -22.53
CA LEU A 207 -3.85 9.17 -23.72
C LEU A 207 -3.14 9.95 -24.85
N GLU A 208 -3.44 11.23 -25.03
CA GLU A 208 -2.76 12.08 -26.01
C GLU A 208 -1.30 12.34 -25.62
N ASN A 209 -1.01 12.51 -24.32
CA ASN A 209 0.35 12.72 -23.81
C ASN A 209 1.23 11.47 -23.95
N LEU A 210 0.68 10.25 -23.85
CA LEU A 210 1.44 9.01 -24.05
C LEU A 210 2.11 8.91 -25.42
N ASN A 211 1.53 9.53 -26.45
CA ASN A 211 2.09 9.55 -27.80
C ASN A 211 3.26 10.54 -27.95
N SER A 212 3.44 11.46 -27.00
CA SER A 212 4.47 12.50 -27.03
C SER A 212 5.76 12.14 -26.28
N VAL A 213 5.81 10.98 -25.59
CA VAL A 213 6.98 10.56 -24.81
C VAL A 213 8.16 10.26 -25.73
N PRO A 214 9.28 11.00 -25.64
CA PRO A 214 10.45 10.76 -26.47
C PRO A 214 11.08 9.41 -26.13
N LYS A 215 11.43 8.63 -27.15
CA LYS A 215 12.24 7.42 -26.97
C LYS A 215 13.68 7.83 -26.69
N VAL A 216 14.14 7.64 -25.46
CA VAL A 216 15.50 7.92 -25.05
C VAL A 216 16.36 6.70 -25.31
N ASP A 217 17.48 6.85 -26.04
CA ASP A 217 18.47 5.80 -26.21
C ASP A 217 19.52 5.89 -25.08
N ASP A 218 19.31 5.09 -24.05
CA ASP A 218 20.15 5.07 -22.83
C ASP A 218 21.31 4.07 -22.88
N TYR A 219 21.62 3.49 -24.02
CA TYR A 219 22.60 2.42 -24.15
C TYR A 219 23.99 2.82 -23.64
N ILE A 220 24.44 4.04 -23.95
CA ILE A 220 25.76 4.54 -23.53
C ILE A 220 25.82 4.71 -22.01
N ASN A 221 24.75 5.27 -21.42
CA ASN A 221 24.67 5.50 -19.98
C ASN A 221 24.62 4.18 -19.20
N LYS A 222 23.88 3.19 -19.70
CA LYS A 222 23.81 1.84 -19.11
C LYS A 222 25.16 1.13 -19.08
N ASN A 223 25.93 1.19 -20.16
CA ASN A 223 27.27 0.60 -20.21
C ASN A 223 28.24 1.28 -19.23
N ASN A 224 28.19 2.59 -19.10
CA ASN A 224 29.01 3.31 -18.14
C ASN A 224 28.63 2.96 -16.70
N LEU A 225 27.34 2.79 -16.42
CA LEU A 225 26.85 2.35 -15.11
C LEU A 225 27.37 0.96 -14.75
N ILE A 226 27.28 -0.01 -15.68
CA ILE A 226 27.81 -1.37 -15.50
C ILE A 226 29.31 -1.35 -15.18
N LYS A 227 30.11 -0.58 -15.96
CA LYS A 227 31.56 -0.47 -15.72
C LYS A 227 31.85 0.10 -14.34
N SER A 228 31.20 1.20 -13.97
CA SER A 228 31.38 1.85 -12.67
C SER A 228 30.99 0.94 -11.52
N ARG A 229 29.87 0.23 -11.63
CA ARG A 229 29.40 -0.74 -10.64
C ARG A 229 30.40 -1.88 -10.45
N ASN A 230 30.89 -2.47 -11.54
CA ASN A 230 31.87 -3.55 -11.49
C ASN A 230 33.17 -3.12 -10.80
N ILE A 231 33.61 -1.89 -11.03
CA ILE A 231 34.80 -1.33 -10.34
C ILE A 231 34.51 -1.20 -8.85
N LEU A 232 33.36 -0.67 -8.45
CA LEU A 232 32.99 -0.49 -7.05
C LEU A 232 32.84 -1.83 -6.33
N VAL A 233 32.16 -2.80 -6.93
CA VAL A 233 31.98 -4.15 -6.38
C VAL A 233 33.32 -4.85 -6.21
N SER A 234 34.23 -4.77 -7.19
CA SER A 234 35.57 -5.37 -7.10
C SER A 234 36.40 -4.73 -5.99
N ARG A 235 36.33 -3.39 -5.81
CA ARG A 235 37.01 -2.67 -4.72
C ARG A 235 36.43 -3.05 -3.36
N SER A 236 35.10 -3.10 -3.23
CA SER A 236 34.42 -3.51 -2.00
C SER A 236 34.85 -4.93 -1.60
N LYS A 237 34.80 -5.88 -2.54
CA LYS A 237 35.28 -7.26 -2.31
C LYS A 237 36.72 -7.32 -1.88
N ALA A 238 37.59 -6.51 -2.49
CA ALA A 238 39.03 -6.48 -2.13
C ALA A 238 39.23 -5.95 -0.69
N ILE A 239 38.51 -4.90 -0.30
CA ILE A 239 38.61 -4.30 1.04
C ILE A 239 38.06 -5.22 2.13
N LEU A 240 36.98 -5.95 1.81
CA LEU A 240 36.33 -6.88 2.75
C LEU A 240 36.98 -8.25 2.81
N LYS A 241 37.82 -8.59 1.85
CA LYS A 241 38.53 -9.88 1.78
C LYS A 241 39.38 -10.09 3.02
N LYS A 242 39.17 -11.21 3.71
CA LYS A 242 40.00 -11.64 4.82
C LYS A 242 41.34 -12.17 4.30
N VAL A 243 42.43 -11.69 4.87
CA VAL A 243 43.81 -12.04 4.47
C VAL A 243 44.43 -12.95 5.51
N ALA A 244 44.94 -14.10 5.08
CA ALA A 244 45.73 -14.99 5.92
C ALA A 244 47.13 -14.39 6.19
N PRO A 245 47.73 -14.65 7.36
CA PRO A 245 47.31 -15.53 8.45
C PRO A 245 46.38 -14.84 9.45
N TRP A 246 46.17 -13.53 9.38
CA TRP A 246 45.48 -12.73 10.40
C TRP A 246 43.95 -12.88 10.36
N ASN A 247 43.37 -13.50 9.33
CA ASN A 247 41.92 -13.68 9.12
C ASN A 247 41.08 -12.40 9.33
N CYS A 248 41.68 -11.23 9.05
CA CYS A 248 41.05 -9.92 9.12
C CYS A 248 41.05 -9.23 7.75
N SER A 249 40.09 -8.34 7.50
CA SER A 249 40.00 -7.52 6.29
C SER A 249 40.72 -6.20 6.46
N TYR A 250 41.09 -5.55 5.33
CA TYR A 250 41.67 -4.20 5.35
C TYR A 250 40.76 -3.20 6.07
N LEU A 251 39.44 -3.35 5.92
CA LEU A 251 38.48 -2.50 6.60
C LEU A 251 38.56 -2.67 8.12
N ALA A 252 38.62 -3.90 8.63
CA ALA A 252 38.74 -4.17 10.05
C ALA A 252 40.02 -3.55 10.67
N VAL A 253 41.14 -3.65 9.98
CA VAL A 253 42.41 -3.04 10.41
C VAL A 253 42.31 -1.52 10.45
N SER A 254 41.73 -0.90 9.41
CA SER A 254 41.56 0.56 9.35
C SER A 254 40.69 1.09 10.50
N TYR A 255 39.64 0.40 10.88
CA TYR A 255 38.77 0.81 12.01
C TYR A 255 39.46 0.70 13.37
N THR A 256 40.39 -0.24 13.56
CA THR A 256 41.12 -0.39 14.82
C THR A 256 42.20 0.66 15.02
N HIS A 257 42.72 1.27 13.95
CA HIS A 257 43.73 2.32 14.00
C HIS A 257 43.18 3.76 14.10
N LEU A 258 41.86 3.94 13.94
CA LEU A 258 41.19 5.25 14.05
C LEU A 258 40.61 5.51 15.43
N ARG A 259 40.86 4.64 16.42
CA ARG A 259 40.60 4.82 17.85
C ARG A 259 41.89 4.99 18.58
#